data_94219d952fdf1f21a01deca3b493a73a
#
_entry.id   94219d952fdf1f21a01deca3b493a73a
#
_cell.length_a   1.000
_cell.length_b   1.000
_cell.length_c   1.000
_cell.angle_alpha   90.00
_cell.angle_beta   90.00
_cell.angle_gamma   90.00
#
_symmetry.space_group_name_H-M   'P 1'
#
loop_
_entity.id
_entity.type
_entity.pdbx_description
1 polymer ?
#
loop_
_entity_poly.entity_id
_entity_poly.type
_entity_poly.pdbx_seq_one_letter_code
_entity_poly.pdbx_strand_id
1 'polypeptide(L)'
;PPRSTLSSSSAASDVYKRQVLENARIRGYTFKYVHFSNSGAALNMDQTNYNIVRIGMLLYGAFPSDEVPMDLNLRPVMEFKAPIVAVRNVSKGTQISYGGVYQSGTNTNIGVIQCGFADGFPRPWYESGYISYRGNKFKIAGRICMDQFMVDFKDMVPTEGEEVLLIGENGKDSIRMETIAENIQLTPYVIATAIGGRTQRIYQD
;
A
#
# COMPACT_ATOMS: atom_id res chain seq x y z
N PRO A 1 26.51 5.67 -0.64
CA PRO A 1 26.86 4.31 -1.02
C PRO A 1 25.95 3.91 -2.18
N PRO A 2 26.47 3.20 -3.22
CA PRO A 2 25.61 2.70 -4.28
C PRO A 2 24.56 1.79 -3.66
N ARG A 3 23.29 2.01 -4.02
CA ARG A 3 22.18 1.15 -3.61
C ARG A 3 22.54 -0.28 -3.99
N SER A 4 22.61 -1.19 -3.00
CA SER A 4 22.73 -2.60 -3.30
C SER A 4 21.41 -3.00 -3.96
N THR A 5 21.45 -3.08 -5.27
CA THR A 5 20.28 -3.41 -6.06
C THR A 5 19.82 -4.82 -5.67
N LEU A 6 18.51 -5.03 -5.49
CA LEU A 6 17.88 -6.37 -5.45
C LEU A 6 18.48 -7.30 -6.53
N SER A 7 19.03 -6.73 -7.60
CA SER A 7 19.77 -7.40 -8.65
C SER A 7 20.96 -8.21 -8.15
N SER A 8 21.70 -7.78 -7.12
CA SER A 8 22.92 -8.48 -6.69
C SER A 8 22.62 -9.77 -5.92
N SER A 9 21.68 -9.75 -4.97
CA SER A 9 21.30 -10.97 -4.23
C SER A 9 20.47 -11.93 -5.11
N SER A 10 19.60 -11.41 -5.96
CA SER A 10 18.85 -12.20 -6.94
C SER A 10 19.77 -12.82 -7.98
N ALA A 11 20.77 -12.08 -8.50
CA ALA A 11 21.75 -12.60 -9.45
C ALA A 11 22.61 -13.72 -8.83
N ALA A 12 23.09 -13.56 -7.59
CA ALA A 12 23.85 -14.61 -6.89
C ALA A 12 22.99 -15.87 -6.66
N SER A 13 21.73 -15.69 -6.28
CA SER A 13 20.78 -16.80 -6.11
C SER A 13 20.47 -17.51 -7.44
N ASP A 14 20.39 -16.76 -8.55
CA ASP A 14 20.20 -17.31 -9.90
C ASP A 14 21.39 -18.20 -10.31
N VAL A 15 22.63 -17.73 -10.11
CA VAL A 15 23.84 -18.53 -10.38
C VAL A 15 23.79 -19.84 -9.62
N TYR A 16 23.49 -19.81 -8.32
CA TYR A 16 23.37 -21.02 -7.50
C TYR A 16 22.28 -21.96 -8.03
N LYS A 17 21.11 -21.42 -8.37
CA LYS A 17 19.99 -22.22 -8.92
C LYS A 17 20.38 -22.92 -10.22
N ARG A 18 21.07 -22.24 -11.12
CA ARG A 18 21.57 -22.84 -12.38
C ARG A 18 22.57 -23.98 -12.12
N GLN A 19 23.47 -23.80 -11.17
CA GLN A 19 24.40 -24.88 -10.78
C GLN A 19 23.66 -26.09 -10.26
N VAL A 20 22.64 -25.93 -9.43
CA VAL A 20 21.82 -27.06 -8.93
C VAL A 20 21.09 -27.77 -10.07
N LEU A 21 20.52 -27.02 -11.03
CA LEU A 21 19.82 -27.59 -12.19
C LEU A 21 20.80 -28.37 -13.09
N GLU A 22 22.00 -27.85 -13.33
CA GLU A 22 22.99 -28.53 -14.14
C GLU A 22 23.50 -29.81 -13.43
N ASN A 23 23.76 -29.78 -12.14
CA ASN A 23 24.10 -30.96 -11.37
C ASN A 23 22.99 -32.03 -11.39
N ALA A 24 21.73 -31.60 -11.33
CA ALA A 24 20.60 -32.52 -11.46
C ALA A 24 20.54 -33.16 -12.86
N ARG A 25 20.75 -32.36 -13.92
CA ARG A 25 20.79 -32.82 -15.30
C ARG A 25 21.89 -33.87 -15.54
N ILE A 26 23.10 -33.62 -15.02
CA ILE A 26 24.22 -34.54 -15.10
C ILE A 26 23.88 -35.90 -14.43
N ARG A 27 23.06 -35.87 -13.37
CA ARG A 27 22.60 -37.07 -12.67
C ARG A 27 21.35 -37.72 -13.29
N GLY A 28 20.91 -37.25 -14.46
CA GLY A 28 19.76 -37.81 -15.19
C GLY A 28 18.38 -37.30 -14.73
N TYR A 29 18.33 -36.30 -13.82
CA TYR A 29 17.07 -35.71 -13.39
C TYR A 29 16.62 -34.60 -14.37
N THR A 30 15.35 -34.60 -14.72
CA THR A 30 14.70 -33.57 -15.53
C THR A 30 13.48 -33.03 -14.80
N PHE A 31 13.20 -31.73 -14.95
CA PHE A 31 12.07 -31.08 -14.34
C PHE A 31 11.17 -30.46 -15.41
N LYS A 32 9.88 -30.78 -15.37
CA LYS A 32 8.87 -30.16 -16.25
C LYS A 32 8.70 -28.67 -15.96
N TYR A 33 8.80 -28.29 -14.68
CA TYR A 33 8.60 -26.93 -14.20
C TYR A 33 9.82 -26.45 -13.44
N VAL A 34 10.41 -25.37 -13.94
CA VAL A 34 11.59 -24.75 -13.35
C VAL A 34 11.27 -23.27 -13.15
N HIS A 35 11.23 -22.85 -11.89
CA HIS A 35 10.96 -21.47 -11.52
C HIS A 35 12.06 -20.90 -10.63
N PHE A 36 12.25 -19.60 -10.72
CA PHE A 36 13.15 -18.85 -9.87
C PHE A 36 12.51 -17.54 -9.40
N SER A 37 12.06 -16.73 -10.34
CA SER A 37 11.70 -15.33 -10.14
C SER A 37 10.43 -15.14 -9.34
N ASN A 38 10.49 -14.25 -8.36
CA ASN A 38 9.33 -13.58 -7.76
C ASN A 38 8.96 -12.34 -8.61
N SER A 39 8.01 -11.53 -8.16
CA SER A 39 7.56 -10.32 -8.88
C SER A 39 8.71 -9.38 -9.23
N GLY A 40 9.63 -9.10 -8.30
CA GLY A 40 10.77 -8.21 -8.54
C GLY A 40 11.79 -8.79 -9.52
N ALA A 41 12.17 -10.05 -9.35
CA ALA A 41 13.10 -10.72 -10.27
C ALA A 41 12.48 -10.91 -11.66
N ALA A 42 11.16 -11.10 -11.76
CA ALA A 42 10.47 -11.21 -13.04
C ALA A 42 10.55 -9.92 -13.88
N LEU A 43 10.64 -8.75 -13.22
CA LEU A 43 10.80 -7.46 -13.89
C LEU A 43 12.26 -7.12 -14.22
N ASN A 44 13.22 -7.64 -13.43
CA ASN A 44 14.62 -7.20 -13.47
C ASN A 44 15.59 -8.20 -14.09
N MET A 45 15.17 -9.46 -14.31
CA MET A 45 16.08 -10.52 -14.71
C MET A 45 15.63 -11.22 -15.98
N ASP A 46 16.61 -11.70 -16.73
CA ASP A 46 16.38 -12.59 -17.86
C ASP A 46 15.79 -13.93 -17.39
N GLN A 47 14.65 -14.33 -18.00
CA GLN A 47 13.88 -15.52 -17.66
C GLN A 47 14.18 -16.72 -18.59
N THR A 48 15.15 -16.64 -19.50
CA THR A 48 15.39 -17.66 -20.56
C THR A 48 15.69 -19.06 -20.02
N ASN A 49 16.21 -19.15 -18.77
CA ASN A 49 16.54 -20.43 -18.13
C ASN A 49 15.38 -21.05 -17.31
N TYR A 50 14.24 -20.40 -17.32
CA TYR A 50 13.07 -20.76 -16.48
C TYR A 50 11.80 -20.77 -17.32
N ASN A 51 10.85 -21.61 -16.97
CA ASN A 51 9.58 -21.71 -17.70
C ASN A 51 8.35 -21.35 -16.85
N ILE A 52 8.59 -20.90 -15.60
CA ILE A 52 7.56 -20.38 -14.69
C ILE A 52 8.12 -19.21 -13.90
N VAL A 53 7.28 -18.20 -13.66
CA VAL A 53 7.50 -17.11 -12.71
C VAL A 53 6.46 -17.16 -11.58
N ARG A 54 6.80 -16.63 -10.40
CA ARG A 54 5.91 -16.57 -9.25
C ARG A 54 5.49 -15.13 -9.02
N ILE A 55 4.43 -14.71 -9.68
CA ILE A 55 3.89 -13.37 -9.56
C ILE A 55 2.97 -13.27 -8.33
N GLY A 56 3.21 -12.30 -7.47
CA GLY A 56 2.41 -11.99 -6.28
C GLY A 56 1.96 -10.53 -6.31
N MET A 57 2.77 -9.60 -5.83
CA MET A 57 2.38 -8.18 -5.67
C MET A 57 1.91 -7.53 -6.97
N LEU A 58 2.49 -7.88 -8.11
CA LEU A 58 2.05 -7.36 -9.41
C LEU A 58 0.59 -7.73 -9.75
N LEU A 59 0.07 -8.86 -9.24
CA LEU A 59 -1.34 -9.23 -9.40
C LEU A 59 -2.28 -8.34 -8.60
N TYR A 60 -1.78 -7.73 -7.52
CA TYR A 60 -2.52 -6.73 -6.76
C TYR A 60 -2.45 -5.33 -7.38
N GLY A 61 -1.76 -5.20 -8.51
CA GLY A 61 -1.59 -3.93 -9.19
C GLY A 61 -0.64 -2.98 -8.46
N ALA A 62 0.31 -3.52 -7.70
CA ALA A 62 1.32 -2.77 -6.97
C ALA A 62 2.74 -3.26 -7.29
N PHE A 63 3.71 -2.35 -7.30
CA PHE A 63 5.11 -2.70 -7.43
C PHE A 63 5.65 -3.27 -6.11
N PRO A 64 6.52 -4.30 -6.16
CA PRO A 64 7.04 -4.94 -4.94
C PRO A 64 8.01 -4.05 -4.15
N SER A 65 8.69 -3.12 -4.80
CA SER A 65 9.59 -2.13 -4.21
C SER A 65 9.89 -1.02 -5.23
N ASP A 66 10.58 0.04 -4.81
CA ASP A 66 11.09 1.12 -5.66
C ASP A 66 12.36 0.75 -6.46
N GLU A 67 12.93 -0.43 -6.21
CA GLU A 67 14.12 -0.93 -6.89
C GLU A 67 13.81 -1.66 -8.22
N VAL A 68 12.54 -1.82 -8.56
CA VAL A 68 12.13 -2.42 -9.84
C VAL A 68 11.76 -1.35 -10.87
N PRO A 69 11.85 -1.65 -12.19
CA PRO A 69 11.33 -0.77 -13.22
C PRO A 69 9.83 -0.50 -12.98
N MET A 70 9.46 0.79 -12.92
CA MET A 70 8.08 1.23 -12.67
C MET A 70 7.40 1.73 -13.95
N ASP A 71 7.73 1.12 -15.08
CA ASP A 71 7.22 1.46 -16.42
C ASP A 71 5.94 0.72 -16.81
N LEU A 72 5.51 -0.23 -15.99
CA LEU A 72 4.25 -0.94 -16.20
C LEU A 72 3.06 -0.11 -15.71
N ASN A 73 2.01 -0.04 -16.52
CA ASN A 73 0.74 0.56 -16.12
C ASN A 73 -0.06 -0.41 -15.25
N LEU A 74 0.35 -0.58 -14.00
CA LEU A 74 -0.34 -1.43 -13.03
C LEU A 74 -1.58 -0.71 -12.49
N ARG A 75 -2.72 -1.41 -12.49
CA ARG A 75 -3.97 -0.92 -11.89
C ARG A 75 -4.20 -1.63 -10.56
N PRO A 76 -4.41 -0.88 -9.45
CA PRO A 76 -4.79 -1.50 -8.18
C PRO A 76 -6.07 -2.32 -8.34
N VAL A 77 -6.05 -3.55 -7.83
CA VAL A 77 -7.23 -4.43 -7.82
C VAL A 77 -8.05 -4.27 -6.54
N MET A 78 -7.57 -3.46 -5.60
CA MET A 78 -8.20 -3.24 -4.31
C MET A 78 -8.49 -1.76 -4.08
N GLU A 79 -9.71 -1.47 -3.67
CA GLU A 79 -10.12 -0.22 -3.08
C GLU A 79 -10.40 -0.45 -1.59
N PHE A 80 -9.68 0.24 -0.72
CA PHE A 80 -9.98 0.26 0.70
C PHE A 80 -10.63 1.59 1.03
N LYS A 81 -11.88 1.54 1.46
CA LYS A 81 -12.73 2.69 1.76
C LYS A 81 -13.30 2.62 3.16
N ALA A 82 -13.67 3.75 3.71
CA ALA A 82 -14.33 3.83 4.99
C ALA A 82 -15.30 5.00 5.05
N PRO A 83 -16.43 4.88 5.78
CA PRO A 83 -17.43 5.94 5.87
C PRO A 83 -16.98 7.07 6.80
N ILE A 84 -17.47 8.27 6.51
CA ILE A 84 -17.44 9.43 7.39
C ILE A 84 -18.61 9.30 8.38
N VAL A 85 -18.34 9.12 9.65
CA VAL A 85 -19.37 8.85 10.66
C VAL A 85 -19.75 10.07 11.50
N ALA A 86 -18.95 11.13 11.45
CA ALA A 86 -19.30 12.41 12.07
C ALA A 86 -18.49 13.54 11.42
N VAL A 87 -19.09 14.73 11.38
CA VAL A 87 -18.43 15.97 10.95
C VAL A 87 -18.60 17.03 12.03
N ARG A 88 -17.53 17.75 12.34
CA ARG A 88 -17.53 18.83 13.33
C ARG A 88 -16.73 20.02 12.83
N ASN A 89 -17.32 21.21 12.90
CA ASN A 89 -16.57 22.43 12.73
C ASN A 89 -15.83 22.76 14.05
N VAL A 90 -14.54 23.02 13.95
CA VAL A 90 -13.67 23.33 15.08
C VAL A 90 -12.95 24.66 14.86
N SER A 91 -12.73 25.39 15.96
CA SER A 91 -12.01 26.67 15.94
C SER A 91 -10.51 26.47 15.75
N LYS A 92 -9.85 27.49 15.22
CA LYS A 92 -8.38 27.59 15.23
C LYS A 92 -7.80 27.30 16.62
N GLY A 93 -6.75 26.48 16.66
CA GLY A 93 -6.07 26.11 17.90
C GLY A 93 -6.64 24.87 18.59
N THR A 94 -7.76 24.31 18.10
CA THR A 94 -8.32 23.08 18.65
C THR A 94 -7.35 21.91 18.48
N GLN A 95 -7.07 21.20 19.56
CA GLN A 95 -6.26 19.98 19.57
C GLN A 95 -7.11 18.77 19.20
N ILE A 96 -6.57 17.90 18.34
CA ILE A 96 -7.28 16.76 17.76
C ILE A 96 -6.48 15.48 18.01
N SER A 97 -7.21 14.41 18.34
CA SER A 97 -6.69 13.07 18.60
C SER A 97 -5.87 12.97 19.90
N TYR A 98 -5.44 11.75 20.21
CA TYR A 98 -4.66 11.46 21.41
C TYR A 98 -3.35 12.25 21.47
N GLY A 99 -3.13 12.89 22.61
CA GLY A 99 -1.94 13.70 22.87
C GLY A 99 -1.92 15.05 22.14
N GLY A 100 -3.03 15.45 21.50
CA GLY A 100 -3.14 16.73 20.81
C GLY A 100 -2.07 16.95 19.74
N VAL A 101 -1.59 15.87 19.11
CA VAL A 101 -0.48 15.93 18.14
C VAL A 101 -0.82 16.69 16.86
N TYR A 102 -2.10 16.91 16.61
CA TYR A 102 -2.60 17.79 15.56
C TYR A 102 -3.29 18.99 16.21
N GLN A 103 -2.97 20.18 15.76
CA GLN A 103 -3.64 21.42 16.15
C GLN A 103 -4.15 22.13 14.91
N SER A 104 -5.43 22.50 14.89
CA SER A 104 -6.01 23.20 13.75
C SER A 104 -5.39 24.59 13.57
N GLY A 105 -4.89 24.86 12.36
CA GLY A 105 -4.28 26.16 12.03
C GLY A 105 -5.32 27.27 11.76
N THR A 106 -6.53 26.88 11.43
CA THR A 106 -7.68 27.76 11.09
C THR A 106 -8.96 27.16 11.67
N ASN A 107 -10.07 27.87 11.56
CA ASN A 107 -11.37 27.22 11.70
C ASN A 107 -11.50 26.20 10.56
N THR A 108 -11.94 24.98 10.86
CA THR A 108 -11.91 23.87 9.89
C THR A 108 -12.98 22.83 10.18
N ASN A 109 -13.31 22.02 9.18
CA ASN A 109 -14.22 20.90 9.30
C ASN A 109 -13.40 19.60 9.52
N ILE A 110 -13.62 18.95 10.64
CA ILE A 110 -13.00 17.67 10.98
C ILE A 110 -14.01 16.55 10.76
N GLY A 111 -13.67 15.62 9.87
CA GLY A 111 -14.43 14.39 9.69
C GLY A 111 -13.83 13.25 10.50
N VAL A 112 -14.68 12.43 11.10
CA VAL A 112 -14.32 11.18 11.76
C VAL A 112 -14.53 10.04 10.79
N ILE A 113 -13.48 9.27 10.53
CA ILE A 113 -13.50 8.14 9.61
C ILE A 113 -13.55 6.85 10.42
N GLN A 114 -14.50 5.97 10.10
CA GLN A 114 -14.68 4.68 10.80
C GLN A 114 -13.73 3.63 10.25
N CYS A 115 -12.46 3.82 10.51
CA CYS A 115 -11.39 2.89 10.19
C CYS A 115 -10.20 3.20 11.11
N GLY A 116 -9.51 2.18 11.57
CA GLY A 116 -8.33 2.34 12.39
C GLY A 116 -7.26 1.28 12.14
N PHE A 117 -6.26 1.22 13.02
CA PHE A 117 -5.19 0.26 12.84
C PHE A 117 -5.65 -1.20 13.07
N ALA A 118 -6.75 -1.42 13.80
CA ALA A 118 -7.33 -2.76 13.98
C ALA A 118 -8.01 -3.28 12.69
N ASP A 119 -8.32 -2.39 11.74
CA ASP A 119 -8.87 -2.73 10.43
C ASP A 119 -7.76 -2.94 9.38
N GLY A 120 -6.50 -2.71 9.79
CA GLY A 120 -5.31 -2.84 8.93
C GLY A 120 -4.82 -1.52 8.34
N PHE A 121 -5.45 -0.38 8.67
CA PHE A 121 -4.96 0.91 8.20
C PHE A 121 -3.70 1.31 8.98
N PRO A 122 -2.56 1.60 8.31
CA PRO A 122 -1.26 1.70 8.97
C PRO A 122 -1.17 2.92 9.89
N ARG A 123 -0.99 2.68 11.19
CA ARG A 123 -0.91 3.73 12.21
C ARG A 123 0.15 4.79 11.94
N PRO A 124 1.39 4.47 11.51
CA PRO A 124 2.41 5.49 11.24
C PRO A 124 2.05 6.48 10.13
N TRP A 125 1.08 6.16 9.28
CA TRP A 125 0.64 7.01 8.18
C TRP A 125 0.09 8.37 8.63
N TYR A 126 -0.31 8.52 9.92
CA TYR A 126 -0.84 9.79 10.45
C TYR A 126 0.14 10.97 10.33
N GLU A 127 1.45 10.75 10.32
CA GLU A 127 2.45 11.83 10.35
C GLU A 127 2.47 12.65 9.04
N SER A 128 2.42 11.96 7.90
CA SER A 128 2.43 12.56 6.57
C SER A 128 1.17 12.24 5.75
N GLY A 129 0.26 11.44 6.32
CA GLY A 129 -0.82 10.80 5.63
C GLY A 129 -1.97 11.70 5.24
N TYR A 130 -2.69 11.20 4.26
CA TYR A 130 -3.89 11.81 3.73
C TYR A 130 -4.87 10.73 3.27
N ILE A 131 -6.12 11.13 3.10
CA ILE A 131 -7.16 10.36 2.41
C ILE A 131 -7.53 11.06 1.10
N SER A 132 -8.25 10.38 0.22
CA SER A 132 -8.83 11.01 -0.95
C SER A 132 -10.36 11.01 -0.87
N TYR A 133 -10.95 12.15 -1.22
CA TYR A 133 -12.38 12.35 -1.20
C TYR A 133 -12.80 13.35 -2.29
N ARG A 134 -13.68 12.91 -3.18
CA ARG A 134 -14.16 13.72 -4.31
C ARG A 134 -13.02 14.34 -5.15
N GLY A 135 -11.97 13.58 -5.41
CA GLY A 135 -10.81 13.99 -6.20
C GLY A 135 -9.81 14.90 -5.48
N ASN A 136 -9.98 15.13 -4.17
CA ASN A 136 -9.09 15.97 -3.37
C ASN A 136 -8.42 15.15 -2.24
N LYS A 137 -7.18 15.54 -1.91
CA LYS A 137 -6.44 14.95 -0.79
C LYS A 137 -6.63 15.77 0.48
N PHE A 138 -7.00 15.10 1.57
CA PHE A 138 -7.20 15.71 2.88
C PHE A 138 -6.30 15.07 3.91
N LYS A 139 -5.62 15.90 4.71
CA LYS A 139 -4.64 15.45 5.68
C LYS A 139 -5.30 14.73 6.86
N ILE A 140 -4.68 13.65 7.31
CA ILE A 140 -5.04 12.99 8.57
C ILE A 140 -4.74 13.94 9.72
N ALA A 141 -5.72 14.16 10.59
CA ALA A 141 -5.68 15.11 11.69
C ALA A 141 -5.38 14.38 13.01
N GLY A 142 -4.11 14.12 13.27
CA GLY A 142 -3.64 13.45 14.47
C GLY A 142 -3.54 11.92 14.33
N ARG A 143 -3.34 11.24 15.45
CA ARG A 143 -3.04 9.81 15.46
C ARG A 143 -4.20 8.97 14.97
N ILE A 144 -3.89 7.93 14.20
CA ILE A 144 -4.84 6.87 13.85
C ILE A 144 -5.06 6.01 15.10
N CYS A 145 -6.33 5.91 15.53
CA CYS A 145 -6.74 5.13 16.70
C CYS A 145 -7.07 3.69 16.27
N MET A 146 -7.57 2.88 17.21
CA MET A 146 -7.90 1.47 16.96
C MET A 146 -8.98 1.32 15.88
N ASP A 147 -10.08 2.07 16.00
CA ASP A 147 -11.29 1.89 15.22
C ASP A 147 -11.69 3.14 14.40
N GLN A 148 -10.98 4.24 14.56
CA GLN A 148 -11.27 5.50 13.89
C GLN A 148 -10.07 6.43 13.81
N PHE A 149 -10.12 7.40 12.90
CA PHE A 149 -9.19 8.53 12.87
C PHE A 149 -9.91 9.77 12.33
N MET A 150 -9.26 10.92 12.46
CA MET A 150 -9.79 12.20 12.06
C MET A 150 -9.07 12.75 10.83
N VAL A 151 -9.81 13.51 10.01
CA VAL A 151 -9.33 14.14 8.79
C VAL A 151 -9.69 15.61 8.80
N ASP A 152 -8.75 16.46 8.41
CA ASP A 152 -8.97 17.89 8.23
C ASP A 152 -9.45 18.18 6.80
N PHE A 153 -10.74 18.42 6.64
CA PHE A 153 -11.38 18.77 5.37
C PHE A 153 -11.30 20.27 5.02
N LYS A 154 -10.71 21.07 5.90
CA LYS A 154 -10.57 22.53 5.74
C LYS A 154 -11.95 23.19 5.56
N ASP A 155 -12.11 23.98 4.50
CA ASP A 155 -13.36 24.67 4.17
C ASP A 155 -14.43 23.76 3.57
N MET A 156 -14.05 22.54 3.12
CA MET A 156 -15.02 21.57 2.60
C MET A 156 -15.82 20.97 3.76
N VAL A 157 -17.14 20.94 3.64
CA VAL A 157 -18.03 20.21 4.54
C VAL A 157 -18.32 18.85 3.91
N PRO A 158 -17.69 17.76 4.41
CA PRO A 158 -17.98 16.43 3.87
C PRO A 158 -19.35 15.95 4.35
N THR A 159 -19.91 14.97 3.64
CA THR A 159 -21.24 14.42 3.95
C THR A 159 -21.06 13.18 4.83
N GLU A 160 -21.73 13.15 5.99
CA GLU A 160 -21.80 11.95 6.83
C GLU A 160 -22.46 10.79 6.07
N GLY A 161 -21.91 9.59 6.20
CA GLY A 161 -22.32 8.39 5.47
C GLY A 161 -21.62 8.19 4.13
N GLU A 162 -20.99 9.21 3.54
CA GLU A 162 -20.17 9.02 2.35
C GLU A 162 -18.84 8.37 2.68
N GLU A 163 -18.27 7.67 1.70
CA GLU A 163 -16.99 6.98 1.84
C GLU A 163 -15.82 7.85 1.36
N VAL A 164 -14.70 7.71 2.05
CA VAL A 164 -13.39 8.21 1.62
C VAL A 164 -12.53 7.08 1.12
N LEU A 165 -11.67 7.33 0.13
CA LEU A 165 -10.68 6.37 -0.32
C LEU A 165 -9.44 6.44 0.57
N LEU A 166 -9.03 5.29 1.09
CA LEU A 166 -7.86 5.10 1.93
C LEU A 166 -6.70 4.48 1.16
N ILE A 167 -6.98 3.51 0.28
CA ILE A 167 -6.00 2.85 -0.59
C ILE A 167 -6.72 2.47 -1.90
N GLY A 168 -6.02 2.58 -3.02
CA GLY A 168 -6.51 2.17 -4.33
C GLY A 168 -6.79 3.32 -5.28
N GLU A 169 -7.65 3.08 -6.26
CA GLU A 169 -8.05 4.08 -7.26
C GLU A 169 -9.55 3.98 -7.53
N ASN A 170 -10.25 5.11 -7.46
CA ASN A 170 -11.67 5.22 -7.76
C ASN A 170 -11.98 6.56 -8.43
N GLY A 171 -12.20 6.54 -9.73
CA GLY A 171 -12.44 7.75 -10.52
C GLY A 171 -11.25 8.70 -10.49
N LYS A 172 -11.41 9.85 -9.78
CA LYS A 172 -10.34 10.85 -9.61
C LYS A 172 -9.55 10.65 -8.32
N ASP A 173 -10.01 9.77 -7.44
CA ASP A 173 -9.37 9.47 -6.18
C ASP A 173 -8.30 8.39 -6.37
N SER A 174 -7.09 8.65 -5.89
CA SER A 174 -5.98 7.70 -5.98
C SER A 174 -5.04 7.82 -4.79
N ILE A 175 -4.83 6.69 -4.10
CA ILE A 175 -3.81 6.52 -3.06
C ILE A 175 -3.14 5.17 -3.27
N ARG A 176 -1.94 5.19 -3.81
CA ARG A 176 -1.16 3.99 -4.09
C ARG A 176 -0.61 3.38 -2.80
N MET A 177 -0.63 2.06 -2.72
CA MET A 177 -0.09 1.29 -1.61
C MET A 177 1.42 1.55 -1.43
N GLU A 178 2.13 1.69 -2.54
CA GLU A 178 3.56 2.03 -2.59
C GLU A 178 3.84 3.38 -1.94
N THR A 179 2.98 4.39 -2.20
CA THR A 179 3.13 5.73 -1.59
C THR A 179 3.04 5.66 -0.07
N ILE A 180 2.09 4.88 0.47
CA ILE A 180 1.98 4.69 1.92
C ILE A 180 3.23 3.98 2.44
N ALA A 181 3.60 2.86 1.82
CA ALA A 181 4.72 2.02 2.23
C ALA A 181 6.04 2.81 2.28
N GLU A 182 6.33 3.59 1.25
CA GLU A 182 7.52 4.45 1.18
C GLU A 182 7.57 5.45 2.33
N ASN A 183 6.46 6.16 2.57
CA ASN A 183 6.39 7.20 3.62
C ASN A 183 6.56 6.66 5.04
N ILE A 184 6.13 5.42 5.30
CA ILE A 184 6.22 4.80 6.63
C ILE A 184 7.34 3.77 6.73
N GLN A 185 8.23 3.71 5.73
CA GLN A 185 9.39 2.81 5.67
C GLN A 185 9.02 1.32 5.81
N LEU A 186 7.91 0.93 5.18
CA LEU A 186 7.45 -0.44 5.07
C LEU A 186 7.44 -0.89 3.60
N THR A 187 6.94 -2.08 3.35
CA THR A 187 6.72 -2.58 1.99
C THR A 187 5.22 -2.70 1.68
N PRO A 188 4.80 -2.63 0.41
CA PRO A 188 3.41 -2.84 0.02
C PRO A 188 2.83 -4.17 0.52
N TYR A 189 3.68 -5.20 0.69
CA TYR A 189 3.27 -6.49 1.26
C TYR A 189 2.70 -6.36 2.67
N VAL A 190 3.35 -5.55 3.53
CA VAL A 190 2.90 -5.32 4.90
C VAL A 190 1.54 -4.61 4.90
N ILE A 191 1.36 -3.61 4.04
CA ILE A 191 0.09 -2.90 3.90
C ILE A 191 -1.02 -3.86 3.45
N ALA A 192 -0.80 -4.60 2.37
CA ALA A 192 -1.81 -5.51 1.81
C ALA A 192 -2.22 -6.62 2.79
N THR A 193 -1.26 -7.19 3.54
CA THR A 193 -1.52 -8.29 4.48
C THR A 193 -2.12 -7.83 5.80
N ALA A 194 -1.98 -6.54 6.17
CA ALA A 194 -2.56 -5.98 7.38
C ALA A 194 -4.10 -5.86 7.31
N ILE A 195 -4.67 -5.68 6.10
CA ILE A 195 -6.13 -5.57 5.91
C ILE A 195 -6.76 -6.93 6.21
N GLY A 196 -7.34 -7.04 7.41
CA GLY A 196 -7.71 -8.30 8.02
C GLY A 196 -9.19 -8.65 7.97
N GLY A 197 -9.60 -9.59 8.84
CA GLY A 197 -10.96 -10.15 8.88
C GLY A 197 -12.05 -9.21 9.42
N ARG A 198 -11.69 -8.04 9.98
CA ARG A 198 -12.68 -7.03 10.41
C ARG A 198 -13.24 -6.22 9.22
N THR A 199 -12.49 -6.20 8.12
CA THR A 199 -12.87 -5.47 6.90
C THR A 199 -13.73 -6.34 6.01
N GLN A 200 -14.91 -5.85 5.65
CA GLN A 200 -15.79 -6.52 4.68
C GLN A 200 -15.14 -6.49 3.30
N ARG A 201 -15.08 -7.64 2.63
CA ARG A 201 -14.62 -7.75 1.24
C ARG A 201 -15.80 -7.87 0.31
N ILE A 202 -15.87 -6.97 -0.65
CA ILE A 202 -16.88 -6.98 -1.71
C ILE A 202 -16.12 -7.24 -3.02
N TYR A 203 -16.42 -8.35 -3.66
CA TYR A 203 -15.83 -8.69 -4.96
C TYR A 203 -16.72 -8.13 -6.07
N GLN A 204 -16.10 -7.51 -7.05
CA GLN A 204 -16.76 -6.95 -8.23
C GLN A 204 -16.25 -7.72 -9.46
N ASP A 205 -17.17 -8.05 -10.38
CA ASP A 205 -16.87 -8.69 -11.66
C ASP A 205 -16.28 -7.70 -12.67
#